data_7dd761b00d78cb47372a178e2caf8266
#
_entry.id   7dd761b00d78cb47372a178e2caf8266
#
_cell.length_a   1.000
_cell.length_b   1.000
_cell.length_c   1.000
_cell.angle_alpha   90.00
_cell.angle_beta   90.00
_cell.angle_gamma   90.00
#
_symmetry.space_group_name_H-M   'P 1'
#
loop_
_entity.id
_entity.type
_entity.pdbx_description
1 polymer ?
#
loop_
_entity_poly.entity_id
_entity_poly.type
_entity_poly.pdbx_seq_one_letter_code
_entity_poly.pdbx_strand_id
1 'polypeptide(L)'
;MFAGEGTPERINKRFHYLSADMPASRLSTAFDSVTLYGEDPDFRPDIFGKIGNSGVNICTLDDMKKLYAGFELTSPTTSVSMTINGPAPIILAMFMNTAIDQQVERYLKAEGEWEQTLQTVKAFFEQAGLQAPEYAGLLPEGNDGFGLGTLGVSGDTLVDPEVYERIKRE
;
A
#
# COMPACT_ATOMS: atom_id res chain seq x y z
N MET A 1 8.95 -5.19 15.84
CA MET A 1 7.62 -4.65 16.20
C MET A 1 6.58 -5.37 15.38
N PHE A 2 5.52 -5.86 16.02
CA PHE A 2 4.46 -6.64 15.38
C PHE A 2 3.16 -5.85 15.46
N ALA A 3 2.48 -5.64 14.32
CA ALA A 3 1.24 -4.89 14.27
C ALA A 3 0.24 -5.51 13.28
N GLY A 4 -1.02 -5.57 13.68
CA GLY A 4 -2.12 -6.02 12.86
C GLY A 4 -3.44 -5.87 13.58
N GLU A 5 -4.19 -4.81 13.25
CA GLU A 5 -5.53 -4.56 13.77
C GLU A 5 -6.25 -3.53 12.90
N GLY A 6 -7.43 -3.85 12.44
CA GLY A 6 -8.30 -2.94 11.72
C GLY A 6 -7.88 -2.67 10.28
N THR A 7 -7.94 -1.40 9.88
CA THR A 7 -7.66 -0.96 8.51
C THR A 7 -6.16 -0.76 8.24
N PRO A 8 -5.74 -0.75 6.96
CA PRO A 8 -4.37 -0.45 6.57
C PRO A 8 -3.85 0.86 7.15
N GLU A 9 -4.66 1.92 7.11
CA GLU A 9 -4.28 3.25 7.60
C GLU A 9 -4.03 3.25 9.12
N ARG A 10 -4.79 2.46 9.88
CA ARG A 10 -4.59 2.33 11.33
C ARG A 10 -3.22 1.73 11.64
N ILE A 11 -2.83 0.70 10.90
CA ILE A 11 -1.52 0.07 11.07
C ILE A 11 -0.40 0.95 10.52
N ASN A 12 -0.61 1.63 9.40
CA ASN A 12 0.33 2.62 8.87
C ASN A 12 0.66 3.70 9.91
N LYS A 13 -0.35 4.30 10.54
CA LYS A 13 -0.17 5.27 11.63
C LYS A 13 0.63 4.70 12.80
N ARG A 14 0.34 3.44 13.16
CA ARG A 14 1.08 2.75 14.22
C ARG A 14 2.54 2.50 13.84
N PHE A 15 2.82 2.12 12.59
CA PHE A 15 4.18 1.94 12.09
C PHE A 15 4.98 3.25 12.16
N HIS A 16 4.43 4.36 11.68
CA HIS A 16 5.09 5.68 11.75
C HIS A 16 5.35 6.10 13.20
N TYR A 17 4.34 6.02 14.06
CA TYR A 17 4.50 6.35 15.47
C TYR A 17 5.61 5.56 16.16
N LEU A 18 5.70 4.27 15.87
CA LEU A 18 6.67 3.38 16.52
C LEU A 18 8.06 3.40 15.87
N SER A 19 8.21 3.96 14.67
CA SER A 19 9.47 4.07 13.93
C SER A 19 10.07 5.48 13.95
N ALA A 20 9.38 6.46 14.54
CA ALA A 20 9.70 7.89 14.44
C ALA A 20 11.16 8.23 14.80
N ASP A 21 11.73 7.60 15.82
CA ASP A 21 13.10 7.86 16.28
C ASP A 21 14.08 6.71 15.98
N MET A 22 13.68 5.81 15.07
CA MET A 22 14.48 4.61 14.78
C MET A 22 15.40 4.81 13.57
N PRO A 23 16.65 4.35 13.61
CA PRO A 23 17.56 4.42 12.47
C PRO A 23 17.17 3.50 11.31
N ALA A 24 16.25 2.56 11.56
CA ALA A 24 15.72 1.62 10.57
C ALA A 24 14.29 1.21 10.95
N SER A 25 13.43 1.12 9.94
CA SER A 25 12.05 0.71 10.09
C SER A 25 11.91 -0.81 9.95
N ARG A 26 11.31 -1.44 10.97
CA ARG A 26 11.01 -2.89 10.95
C ARG A 26 9.50 -3.09 11.02
N LEU A 27 8.89 -3.34 9.87
CA LEU A 27 7.46 -3.38 9.67
C LEU A 27 6.99 -4.85 9.67
N SER A 28 6.61 -5.34 10.85
CA SER A 28 6.11 -6.72 11.01
C SER A 28 4.58 -6.70 11.01
N THR A 29 3.98 -7.32 9.99
CA THR A 29 2.54 -7.28 9.75
C THR A 29 1.88 -8.62 10.10
N ALA A 30 0.82 -8.56 10.91
CA ALA A 30 -0.14 -9.64 11.07
C ALA A 30 -1.40 -9.33 10.27
N PHE A 31 -1.91 -10.30 9.54
CA PHE A 31 -3.17 -10.20 8.79
C PHE A 31 -4.32 -10.83 9.58
N ASP A 32 -5.52 -10.31 9.37
CA ASP A 32 -6.74 -10.88 9.94
C ASP A 32 -7.09 -12.23 9.28
N SER A 33 -8.05 -12.93 9.86
CA SER A 33 -8.44 -14.26 9.35
C SER A 33 -9.05 -14.19 7.95
N VAL A 34 -9.71 -13.10 7.58
CA VAL A 34 -10.30 -12.92 6.25
C VAL A 34 -9.18 -12.85 5.20
N THR A 35 -8.17 -12.02 5.43
CA THR A 35 -6.98 -11.95 4.57
C THR A 35 -6.21 -13.28 4.56
N LEU A 36 -6.07 -13.95 5.72
CA LEU A 36 -5.35 -15.24 5.83
C LEU A 36 -6.02 -16.37 5.06
N TYR A 37 -7.33 -16.29 4.80
CA TYR A 37 -8.05 -17.24 3.97
C TYR A 37 -8.19 -16.83 2.51
N GLY A 38 -7.73 -15.63 2.14
CA GLY A 38 -7.87 -15.10 0.78
C GLY A 38 -9.29 -14.72 0.44
N GLU A 39 -10.06 -14.31 1.42
CA GLU A 39 -11.45 -13.87 1.30
C GLU A 39 -11.53 -12.35 1.28
N ASP A 40 -12.57 -11.82 0.63
CA ASP A 40 -12.91 -10.41 0.68
C ASP A 40 -13.80 -10.10 1.89
N PRO A 41 -13.66 -8.88 2.47
CA PRO A 41 -14.56 -8.43 3.52
C PRO A 41 -15.99 -8.28 2.99
N ASP A 42 -16.97 -8.82 3.72
CA ASP A 42 -18.38 -8.76 3.36
C ASP A 42 -19.27 -8.89 4.61
N PHE A 43 -20.54 -8.55 4.48
CA PHE A 43 -21.57 -8.75 5.51
C PHE A 43 -22.07 -10.19 5.52
N ARG A 44 -21.23 -11.12 5.98
CA ARG A 44 -21.54 -12.55 6.07
C ARG A 44 -21.39 -13.04 7.51
N PRO A 45 -22.27 -13.96 7.97
CA PRO A 45 -22.21 -14.48 9.34
C PRO A 45 -20.89 -15.18 9.69
N ASP A 46 -20.26 -15.85 8.73
CA ASP A 46 -19.01 -16.62 8.91
C ASP A 46 -17.77 -15.75 9.16
N ILE A 47 -17.80 -14.49 8.72
CA ILE A 47 -16.72 -13.52 8.92
C ILE A 47 -17.10 -12.34 9.82
N PHE A 48 -18.34 -12.34 10.36
CA PHE A 48 -18.79 -11.30 11.27
C PHE A 48 -17.85 -11.16 12.48
N GLY A 49 -17.39 -9.95 12.73
CA GLY A 49 -16.45 -9.63 13.82
C GLY A 49 -15.02 -10.12 13.63
N LYS A 50 -14.68 -10.69 12.44
CA LYS A 50 -13.33 -11.15 12.13
C LYS A 50 -12.53 -10.17 11.29
N ILE A 51 -13.20 -9.26 10.56
CA ILE A 51 -12.58 -8.26 9.72
C ILE A 51 -11.80 -7.27 10.59
N GLY A 52 -10.48 -7.18 10.37
CA GLY A 52 -9.60 -6.33 11.14
C GLY A 52 -9.39 -6.76 12.60
N ASN A 53 -9.82 -7.97 12.97
CA ASN A 53 -9.63 -8.52 14.31
C ASN A 53 -8.37 -9.39 14.36
N SER A 54 -7.48 -9.11 15.32
CA SER A 54 -6.18 -9.79 15.51
C SER A 54 -5.25 -9.75 14.29
N GLY A 55 -5.48 -8.82 13.37
CA GLY A 55 -4.70 -8.62 12.17
C GLY A 55 -5.28 -7.50 11.33
N VAL A 56 -4.50 -6.96 10.40
CA VAL A 56 -4.96 -5.97 9.44
C VAL A 56 -5.69 -6.66 8.29
N ASN A 57 -6.80 -6.08 7.84
CA ASN A 57 -7.50 -6.52 6.63
C ASN A 57 -6.84 -5.90 5.40
N ILE A 58 -6.40 -6.75 4.47
CA ILE A 58 -5.82 -6.37 3.17
C ILE A 58 -6.51 -7.21 2.10
N CYS A 59 -7.33 -6.59 1.27
CA CYS A 59 -8.06 -7.26 0.19
C CYS A 59 -7.73 -6.70 -1.19
N THR A 60 -7.13 -5.51 -1.27
CA THR A 60 -6.78 -4.85 -2.52
C THR A 60 -5.32 -4.42 -2.54
N LEU A 61 -4.80 -4.11 -3.75
CA LEU A 61 -3.48 -3.49 -3.91
C LEU A 61 -3.42 -2.13 -3.21
N ASP A 62 -4.51 -1.36 -3.26
CA ASP A 62 -4.59 -0.05 -2.60
C ASP A 62 -4.48 -0.17 -1.07
N ASP A 63 -5.02 -1.21 -0.47
CA ASP A 63 -4.84 -1.47 0.96
C ASP A 63 -3.36 -1.71 1.30
N MET A 64 -2.65 -2.44 0.43
CA MET A 64 -1.21 -2.66 0.61
C MET A 64 -0.42 -1.34 0.45
N LYS A 65 -0.78 -0.50 -0.52
CA LYS A 65 -0.19 0.84 -0.70
C LYS A 65 -0.43 1.72 0.53
N LYS A 66 -1.65 1.74 1.06
CA LYS A 66 -1.97 2.49 2.29
C LYS A 66 -1.23 1.98 3.51
N LEU A 67 -1.07 0.65 3.62
CA LEU A 67 -0.37 0.02 4.74
C LEU A 67 1.09 0.49 4.85
N TYR A 68 1.77 0.62 3.72
CA TYR A 68 3.20 0.97 3.67
C TYR A 68 3.47 2.40 3.16
N ALA A 69 2.45 3.25 3.08
CA ALA A 69 2.60 4.64 2.66
C ALA A 69 3.62 5.39 3.54
N GLY A 70 4.49 6.18 2.90
CA GLY A 70 5.55 6.94 3.56
C GLY A 70 6.78 6.11 3.97
N PHE A 71 6.79 4.80 3.71
CA PHE A 71 7.97 3.95 3.88
C PHE A 71 8.51 3.54 2.52
N GLU A 72 9.77 3.87 2.26
CA GLU A 72 10.45 3.41 1.06
C GLU A 72 10.79 1.93 1.15
N LEU A 73 10.06 1.09 0.42
CA LEU A 73 10.17 -0.37 0.51
C LEU A 73 11.47 -0.93 -0.08
N THR A 74 12.15 -0.18 -0.94
CA THR A 74 13.46 -0.56 -1.52
C THR A 74 14.65 -0.05 -0.72
N SER A 75 14.41 0.75 0.34
CA SER A 75 15.49 1.25 1.20
C SER A 75 16.13 0.11 2.01
N PRO A 76 17.46 0.06 2.12
CA PRO A 76 18.16 -0.91 2.97
C PRO A 76 17.85 -0.75 4.47
N THR A 77 17.28 0.39 4.86
CA THR A 77 16.84 0.65 6.23
C THR A 77 15.40 0.25 6.51
N THR A 78 14.65 -0.19 5.48
CA THR A 78 13.29 -0.70 5.63
C THR A 78 13.26 -2.21 5.54
N SER A 79 12.76 -2.87 6.58
CA SER A 79 12.59 -4.32 6.63
C SER A 79 11.13 -4.67 6.87
N VAL A 80 10.57 -5.50 6.00
CA VAL A 80 9.18 -5.95 6.09
C VAL A 80 9.14 -7.46 6.37
N SER A 81 8.30 -7.87 7.31
CA SER A 81 7.95 -9.26 7.53
C SER A 81 6.43 -9.42 7.60
N MET A 82 5.93 -10.51 7.04
CA MET A 82 4.49 -10.77 6.94
C MET A 82 4.19 -12.17 7.44
N THR A 83 3.21 -12.28 8.34
CA THR A 83 2.70 -13.58 8.79
C THR A 83 1.49 -13.93 7.93
N ILE A 84 1.68 -14.83 6.97
CA ILE A 84 0.68 -15.20 5.97
C ILE A 84 0.77 -16.71 5.66
N ASN A 85 -0.33 -17.32 5.23
CA ASN A 85 -0.45 -18.76 4.94
C ASN A 85 -0.84 -19.01 3.46
N GLY A 86 -2.04 -19.55 3.22
CA GLY A 86 -2.50 -19.91 1.88
C GLY A 86 -2.40 -18.80 0.82
N PRO A 87 -2.85 -17.57 1.08
CA PRO A 87 -2.79 -16.47 0.11
C PRO A 87 -1.41 -15.78 0.03
N ALA A 88 -0.34 -16.35 0.57
CA ALA A 88 1.00 -15.78 0.52
C ALA A 88 1.44 -15.31 -0.89
N PRO A 89 1.17 -16.03 -2.00
CA PRO A 89 1.49 -15.55 -3.34
C PRO A 89 0.76 -14.26 -3.72
N ILE A 90 -0.50 -14.10 -3.31
CA ILE A 90 -1.32 -12.91 -3.59
C ILE A 90 -0.76 -11.72 -2.81
N ILE A 91 -0.51 -11.90 -1.52
CA ILE A 91 0.05 -10.86 -0.65
C ILE A 91 1.45 -10.45 -1.10
N LEU A 92 2.29 -11.41 -1.51
CA LEU A 92 3.60 -11.12 -2.07
C LEU A 92 3.48 -10.31 -3.37
N ALA A 93 2.56 -10.68 -4.26
CA ALA A 93 2.33 -9.93 -5.50
C ALA A 93 1.88 -8.49 -5.22
N MET A 94 0.94 -8.29 -4.28
CA MET A 94 0.51 -6.94 -3.86
C MET A 94 1.69 -6.13 -3.27
N PHE A 95 2.54 -6.76 -2.45
CA PHE A 95 3.71 -6.11 -1.87
C PHE A 95 4.73 -5.70 -2.94
N MET A 96 5.06 -6.59 -3.87
CA MET A 96 5.98 -6.29 -4.97
C MET A 96 5.45 -5.17 -5.85
N ASN A 97 4.16 -5.22 -6.24
CA ASN A 97 3.55 -4.14 -7.01
C ASN A 97 3.54 -2.81 -6.24
N THR A 98 3.30 -2.83 -4.94
CA THR A 98 3.40 -1.61 -4.12
C THR A 98 4.82 -1.01 -4.17
N ALA A 99 5.85 -1.83 -4.04
CA ALA A 99 7.24 -1.37 -4.13
C ALA A 99 7.58 -0.82 -5.53
N ILE A 100 7.15 -1.49 -6.59
CA ILE A 100 7.33 -1.03 -7.98
C ILE A 100 6.61 0.32 -8.18
N ASP A 101 5.36 0.43 -7.76
CA ASP A 101 4.58 1.66 -7.90
C ASP A 101 5.19 2.85 -7.13
N GLN A 102 5.82 2.60 -5.99
CA GLN A 102 6.62 3.61 -5.29
C GLN A 102 7.82 4.09 -6.13
N GLN A 103 8.50 3.19 -6.84
CA GLN A 103 9.60 3.57 -7.71
C GLN A 103 9.12 4.29 -8.98
N VAL A 104 7.94 3.93 -9.52
CA VAL A 104 7.29 4.69 -10.60
C VAL A 104 6.97 6.12 -10.14
N GLU A 105 6.40 6.29 -8.94
CA GLU A 105 6.15 7.62 -8.36
C GLU A 105 7.45 8.43 -8.24
N ARG A 106 8.53 7.79 -7.77
CA ARG A 106 9.85 8.43 -7.66
C ARG A 106 10.39 8.85 -9.04
N TYR A 107 10.29 7.98 -10.03
CA TYR A 107 10.70 8.25 -11.40
C TYR A 107 9.96 9.46 -11.96
N LEU A 108 8.63 9.47 -11.89
CA LEU A 108 7.81 10.57 -12.38
C LEU A 108 8.09 11.90 -11.66
N LYS A 109 8.39 11.86 -10.37
CA LYS A 109 8.85 13.05 -9.61
C LYS A 109 10.20 13.55 -10.11
N ALA A 110 11.14 12.67 -10.42
CA ALA A 110 12.46 13.01 -10.92
C ALA A 110 12.42 13.61 -12.33
N GLU A 111 11.52 13.11 -13.19
CA GLU A 111 11.28 13.64 -14.54
C GLU A 111 10.45 14.93 -14.53
N GLY A 112 9.87 15.33 -13.41
CA GLY A 112 9.01 16.51 -13.30
C GLY A 112 7.59 16.32 -13.86
N GLU A 113 7.18 15.07 -14.07
CA GLU A 113 5.88 14.71 -14.68
C GLU A 113 4.80 14.38 -13.62
N TRP A 114 5.16 14.38 -12.33
CA TRP A 114 4.29 13.92 -11.26
C TRP A 114 2.96 14.66 -11.16
N GLU A 115 3.00 16.01 -11.18
CA GLU A 115 1.79 16.82 -11.07
C GLU A 115 0.82 16.60 -12.24
N GLN A 116 1.36 16.47 -13.45
CA GLN A 116 0.55 16.17 -14.63
C GLN A 116 -0.07 14.77 -14.56
N THR A 117 0.69 13.80 -14.06
CA THR A 117 0.21 12.42 -13.86
C THR A 117 -0.94 12.40 -12.85
N LEU A 118 -0.83 13.09 -11.72
CA LEU A 118 -1.91 13.19 -10.74
C LEU A 118 -3.18 13.81 -11.33
N GLN A 119 -3.05 14.85 -12.15
CA GLN A 119 -4.19 15.45 -12.84
C GLN A 119 -4.86 14.47 -13.82
N THR A 120 -4.06 13.67 -14.53
CA THR A 120 -4.56 12.67 -15.47
C THR A 120 -5.32 11.57 -14.72
N VAL A 121 -4.77 11.06 -13.62
CA VAL A 121 -5.44 10.07 -12.77
C VAL A 121 -6.77 10.61 -12.22
N LYS A 122 -6.76 11.84 -11.72
CA LYS A 122 -7.98 12.49 -11.22
C LYS A 122 -9.04 12.63 -12.32
N ALA A 123 -8.65 13.11 -13.50
CA ALA A 123 -9.55 13.24 -14.64
C ALA A 123 -10.13 11.89 -15.09
N PHE A 124 -9.36 10.81 -15.01
CA PHE A 124 -9.84 9.45 -15.29
C PHE A 124 -11.00 9.06 -14.38
N PHE A 125 -10.86 9.23 -13.06
CA PHE A 125 -11.92 8.92 -12.10
C PHE A 125 -13.15 9.79 -12.29
N GLU A 126 -12.97 11.10 -12.53
CA GLU A 126 -14.07 12.03 -12.80
C GLU A 126 -14.86 11.64 -14.05
N GLN A 127 -14.17 11.31 -15.17
CA GLN A 127 -14.81 10.89 -16.40
C GLN A 127 -15.52 9.52 -16.29
N ALA A 128 -14.96 8.63 -15.50
CA ALA A 128 -15.58 7.33 -15.22
C ALA A 128 -16.76 7.41 -14.24
N GLY A 129 -16.98 8.55 -13.60
CA GLY A 129 -17.99 8.71 -12.54
C GLY A 129 -17.69 7.85 -11.29
N LEU A 130 -16.41 7.53 -11.07
CA LEU A 130 -15.94 6.73 -9.96
C LEU A 130 -15.33 7.61 -8.88
N GLN A 131 -15.46 7.20 -7.63
CA GLN A 131 -14.73 7.82 -6.52
C GLN A 131 -13.31 7.26 -6.49
N ALA A 132 -12.31 8.15 -6.55
CA ALA A 132 -10.92 7.76 -6.40
C ALA A 132 -10.69 7.19 -4.99
N PRO A 133 -9.91 6.11 -4.86
CA PRO A 133 -9.51 5.61 -3.55
C PRO A 133 -8.68 6.65 -2.79
N GLU A 134 -8.94 6.79 -1.50
CA GLU A 134 -8.26 7.75 -0.65
C GLU A 134 -7.72 7.09 0.62
N TYR A 135 -6.69 7.71 1.20
CA TYR A 135 -6.21 7.34 2.53
C TYR A 135 -7.14 7.92 3.59
N ALA A 136 -7.71 7.07 4.44
CA ALA A 136 -8.70 7.49 5.42
C ALA A 136 -8.09 8.28 6.58
N GLY A 137 -8.49 9.54 6.70
CA GLY A 137 -8.08 10.47 7.74
C GLY A 137 -6.72 11.12 7.49
N LEU A 138 -6.16 11.76 8.52
CA LEU A 138 -4.89 12.49 8.41
C LEU A 138 -3.70 11.53 8.35
N LEU A 139 -2.70 11.89 7.55
CA LEU A 139 -1.41 11.23 7.55
C LEU A 139 -0.72 11.43 8.91
N PRO A 140 -0.05 10.41 9.44
CA PRO A 140 0.72 10.55 10.67
C PRO A 140 1.97 11.40 10.45
N GLU A 141 2.51 11.94 11.53
CA GLU A 141 3.81 12.61 11.50
C GLU A 141 4.88 11.69 10.91
N GLY A 142 5.72 12.23 10.04
CA GLY A 142 6.74 11.47 9.32
C GLY A 142 6.26 10.72 8.08
N ASN A 143 4.96 10.77 7.75
CA ASN A 143 4.42 10.24 6.51
C ASN A 143 4.19 11.38 5.51
N ASP A 144 4.98 11.42 4.45
CA ASP A 144 4.90 12.40 3.37
C ASP A 144 3.90 12.03 2.25
N GLY A 145 3.20 10.90 2.41
CA GLY A 145 2.27 10.37 1.41
C GLY A 145 2.92 9.58 0.27
N PHE A 146 4.23 9.29 0.35
CA PHE A 146 4.91 8.48 -0.66
C PHE A 146 4.23 7.12 -0.87
N GLY A 147 3.94 6.78 -2.11
CA GLY A 147 3.21 5.58 -2.50
C GLY A 147 1.68 5.74 -2.57
N LEU A 148 1.10 6.87 -2.13
CA LEU A 148 -0.35 7.12 -2.19
C LEU A 148 -0.81 7.73 -3.51
N GLY A 149 0.07 8.34 -4.27
CA GLY A 149 -0.32 8.99 -5.52
C GLY A 149 -0.71 8.02 -6.63
N THR A 150 -0.44 6.73 -6.45
CA THR A 150 -0.83 5.66 -7.37
C THR A 150 -2.06 4.87 -6.90
N LEU A 151 -2.83 5.39 -5.94
CA LEU A 151 -4.07 4.75 -5.51
C LEU A 151 -5.08 4.67 -6.66
N GLY A 152 -5.70 3.51 -6.81
CA GLY A 152 -6.68 3.21 -7.85
C GLY A 152 -6.12 2.99 -9.25
N VAL A 153 -4.80 3.11 -9.43
CA VAL A 153 -4.10 2.85 -10.68
C VAL A 153 -2.86 2.01 -10.44
N SER A 154 -2.36 1.36 -11.48
CA SER A 154 -1.11 0.61 -11.42
C SER A 154 -0.01 1.38 -12.14
N GLY A 155 1.22 1.30 -11.66
CA GLY A 155 2.36 2.03 -12.20
C GLY A 155 2.65 1.73 -13.68
N ASP A 156 2.30 0.53 -14.16
CA ASP A 156 2.45 0.15 -15.57
C ASP A 156 1.55 0.95 -16.52
N THR A 157 0.50 1.59 -16.00
CA THR A 157 -0.37 2.48 -16.77
C THR A 157 0.09 3.94 -16.78
N LEU A 158 1.07 4.28 -15.97
CA LEU A 158 1.52 5.66 -15.74
C LEU A 158 2.82 6.00 -16.49
N VAL A 159 3.55 5.01 -16.96
CA VAL A 159 4.83 5.17 -17.68
C VAL A 159 4.88 4.24 -18.88
N ASP A 160 5.81 4.51 -19.81
CA ASP A 160 6.02 3.63 -20.95
C ASP A 160 6.43 2.22 -20.51
N PRO A 161 6.01 1.16 -21.24
CA PRO A 161 6.31 -0.23 -20.90
C PRO A 161 7.81 -0.52 -20.71
N GLU A 162 8.67 0.11 -21.51
CA GLU A 162 10.12 -0.06 -21.38
C GLU A 162 10.67 0.55 -20.09
N VAL A 163 10.13 1.70 -19.67
CA VAL A 163 10.45 2.36 -18.41
C VAL A 163 9.96 1.50 -17.24
N TYR A 164 8.73 1.01 -17.30
CA TYR A 164 8.18 0.14 -16.28
C TYR A 164 9.00 -1.13 -16.07
N GLU A 165 9.36 -1.82 -17.17
CA GLU A 165 10.19 -3.04 -17.09
C GLU A 165 11.61 -2.77 -16.57
N ARG A 166 12.16 -1.59 -16.80
CA ARG A 166 13.44 -1.16 -16.21
C ARG A 166 13.29 -0.99 -14.70
N ILE A 167 12.30 -0.20 -14.26
CA ILE A 167 12.03 0.04 -12.83
C ILE A 167 11.81 -1.28 -12.07
N LYS A 168 11.09 -2.20 -12.67
CA LYS A 168 10.78 -3.50 -12.06
C LYS A 168 12.01 -4.41 -11.87
N ARG A 169 13.08 -4.19 -12.63
CA ARG A 169 14.32 -4.98 -12.54
C ARG A 169 15.35 -4.43 -11.56
N GLU A 170 15.27 -3.16 -11.26
CA GLU A 170 16.11 -2.46 -10.27
C GLU A 170 15.65 -2.75 -8.83
#